data_f88948d5d2c75279bd146b69124e01dc
#
_entry.id   f88948d5d2c75279bd146b69124e01dc
#
_cell.length_a   1.000
_cell.length_b   1.000
_cell.length_c   1.000
_cell.angle_alpha   90.00
_cell.angle_beta   90.00
_cell.angle_gamma   90.00
#
_symmetry.space_group_name_H-M   'P 1'
#
loop_
_entity.id
_entity.type
_entity.pdbx_description
1 polymer ?
#
loop_
_entity_poly.entity_id
_entity_poly.type
_entity_poly.pdbx_seq_one_letter_code
_entity_poly.pdbx_strand_id
1 'polypeptide(L)'
;ENYPFWYTFFTELGFEVVTSGFASLEKYQKAQNSIPSDTICFPAKLVHAAIQTLLDQQIPAIFYPCMTYNMREKNADNNYNCPVVAYYPEVIAANMQQVTECDFIYDYVGIHRKNDFPIKIHKILNQHFRLGLR
;
A
#
# COMPACT_ATOMS: atom_id res chain seq x y z
N GLU A 1 -5.89 -4.72 0.58
CA GLU A 1 -6.98 -4.87 -0.38
C GLU A 1 -6.44 -4.99 -1.80
N ASN A 2 -7.15 -5.72 -2.67
CA ASN A 2 -6.72 -5.97 -4.06
C ASN A 2 -5.31 -6.61 -4.19
N TYR A 3 -4.86 -7.32 -3.17
CA TYR A 3 -3.55 -7.95 -3.16
C TYR A 3 -3.29 -8.87 -4.38
N PRO A 4 -4.23 -9.75 -4.81
CA PRO A 4 -3.98 -10.60 -5.97
C PRO A 4 -3.72 -9.81 -7.25
N PHE A 5 -4.40 -8.66 -7.42
CA PHE A 5 -4.18 -7.77 -8.55
C PHE A 5 -2.77 -7.17 -8.51
N TRP A 6 -2.36 -6.60 -7.38
CA TRP A 6 -1.06 -5.96 -7.24
C TRP A 6 0.10 -6.95 -7.33
N TYR A 7 -0.06 -8.13 -6.73
CA TYR A 7 0.93 -9.19 -6.82
C TYR A 7 1.18 -9.58 -8.26
N THR A 8 0.13 -9.92 -9.01
CA THR A 8 0.23 -10.27 -10.43
C THR A 8 0.81 -9.12 -11.25
N PHE A 9 0.31 -7.91 -11.03
CA PHE A 9 0.77 -6.73 -11.78
C PHE A 9 2.28 -6.50 -11.64
N PHE A 10 2.81 -6.51 -10.43
CA PHE A 10 4.24 -6.28 -10.21
C PHE A 10 5.10 -7.46 -10.68
N THR A 11 4.63 -8.69 -10.48
CA THR A 11 5.34 -9.88 -10.95
C THR A 11 5.44 -9.91 -12.47
N GLU A 12 4.36 -9.58 -13.20
CA GLU A 12 4.38 -9.49 -14.66
C GLU A 12 5.29 -8.35 -15.19
N LEU A 13 5.48 -7.31 -14.41
CA LEU A 13 6.46 -6.26 -14.72
C LEU A 13 7.92 -6.66 -14.39
N GLY A 14 8.13 -7.84 -13.80
CA GLY A 14 9.47 -8.37 -13.49
C GLY A 14 10.01 -7.94 -12.13
N PHE A 15 9.16 -7.41 -11.23
CA PHE A 15 9.55 -7.14 -9.85
C PHE A 15 9.53 -8.41 -9.00
N GLU A 16 10.48 -8.53 -8.09
CA GLU A 16 10.41 -9.48 -6.99
C GLU A 16 9.46 -8.91 -5.92
N VAL A 17 8.34 -9.61 -5.67
CA VAL A 17 7.30 -9.15 -4.75
C VAL A 17 7.43 -9.84 -3.41
N VAL A 18 7.73 -9.05 -2.38
CA VAL A 18 7.80 -9.50 -0.99
C VAL A 18 6.55 -9.06 -0.24
N THR A 19 6.06 -9.87 0.68
CA THR A 19 4.89 -9.58 1.50
C THR A 19 5.25 -9.55 2.98
N SER A 20 4.47 -8.80 3.77
CA SER A 20 4.60 -8.79 5.23
C SER A 20 4.21 -10.12 5.90
N GLY A 21 3.63 -11.05 5.14
CA GLY A 21 3.06 -12.28 5.68
C GLY A 21 1.84 -12.03 6.58
N PHE A 22 1.47 -13.05 7.36
CA PHE A 22 0.32 -12.95 8.26
C PHE A 22 0.60 -12.06 9.47
N ALA A 23 -0.45 -11.38 9.94
CA ALA A 23 -0.42 -10.64 11.19
C ALA A 23 -0.26 -11.60 12.37
N SER A 24 0.49 -11.17 13.39
CA SER A 24 0.62 -11.86 14.67
C SER A 24 0.59 -10.86 15.81
N LEU A 25 0.31 -11.32 17.03
CA LEU A 25 0.32 -10.49 18.22
C LEU A 25 1.70 -9.86 18.44
N GLU A 26 2.76 -10.62 18.24
CA GLU A 26 4.14 -10.16 18.38
C GLU A 26 4.45 -8.99 17.43
N LYS A 27 4.12 -9.15 16.13
CA LYS A 27 4.28 -8.08 15.13
C LYS A 27 3.47 -6.84 15.51
N TYR A 28 2.24 -7.01 15.98
CA TYR A 28 1.40 -5.92 16.43
C TYR A 28 2.02 -5.16 17.61
N GLN A 29 2.46 -5.87 18.64
CA GLN A 29 3.10 -5.28 19.81
C GLN A 29 4.36 -4.49 19.45
N LYS A 30 5.17 -5.01 18.53
CA LYS A 30 6.38 -4.34 18.04
C LYS A 30 6.08 -2.99 17.38
N ALA A 31 5.00 -2.90 16.62
CA ALA A 31 4.61 -1.69 15.88
C ALA A 31 3.66 -0.76 16.66
N GLN A 32 3.22 -1.13 17.84
CA GLN A 32 2.17 -0.44 18.59
C GLN A 32 2.48 1.04 18.83
N ASN A 33 3.74 1.39 19.07
CA ASN A 33 4.15 2.77 19.36
C ASN A 33 4.01 3.73 18.18
N SER A 34 3.88 3.21 16.94
CA SER A 34 3.67 4.02 15.75
C SER A 34 2.20 4.32 15.45
N ILE A 35 1.28 3.72 16.19
CA ILE A 35 -0.16 3.88 16.00
C ILE A 35 -0.60 5.23 16.58
N PRO A 36 -1.14 6.17 15.76
CA PRO A 36 -1.38 7.53 16.21
C PRO A 36 -2.62 7.69 17.09
N SER A 37 -3.52 6.70 17.13
CA SER A 37 -4.77 6.76 17.88
C SER A 37 -5.29 5.39 18.29
N ASP A 38 -5.72 5.27 19.53
CA ASP A 38 -6.37 4.06 20.05
C ASP A 38 -7.76 3.81 19.46
N THR A 39 -8.41 4.86 18.95
CA THR A 39 -9.77 4.77 18.40
C THR A 39 -9.84 4.29 16.95
N ILE A 40 -8.68 4.16 16.30
CA ILE A 40 -8.65 3.65 14.93
C ILE A 40 -9.04 2.16 14.88
N CYS A 41 -9.66 1.72 13.79
CA CYS A 41 -10.08 0.34 13.64
C CYS A 41 -8.90 -0.63 13.69
N PHE A 42 -9.13 -1.84 14.19
CA PHE A 42 -8.07 -2.83 14.37
C PHE A 42 -7.34 -3.22 13.06
N PRO A 43 -8.02 -3.39 11.91
CA PRO A 43 -7.32 -3.60 10.64
C PRO A 43 -6.30 -2.52 10.29
N ALA A 44 -6.60 -1.25 10.56
CA ALA A 44 -5.65 -0.15 10.37
C ALA A 44 -4.42 -0.28 11.28
N LYS A 45 -4.63 -0.68 12.55
CA LYS A 45 -3.53 -0.94 13.49
C LYS A 45 -2.60 -2.05 12.97
N LEU A 46 -3.15 -3.08 12.35
CA LEU A 46 -2.35 -4.17 11.76
C LEU A 46 -1.49 -3.73 10.56
N VAL A 47 -1.86 -2.66 9.88
CA VAL A 47 -1.03 -2.10 8.79
C VAL A 47 0.32 -1.63 9.32
N HIS A 48 0.37 -1.00 10.50
CA HIS A 48 1.64 -0.61 11.13
C HIS A 48 2.56 -1.81 11.33
N ALA A 49 2.01 -2.93 11.79
CA ALA A 49 2.77 -4.18 11.95
C ALA A 49 3.26 -4.75 10.62
N ALA A 50 2.45 -4.64 9.56
CA ALA A 50 2.83 -5.08 8.23
C ALA A 50 3.98 -4.25 7.66
N ILE A 51 3.88 -2.92 7.75
CA ILE A 51 4.94 -2.00 7.29
C ILE A 51 6.24 -2.23 8.09
N GLN A 52 6.14 -2.31 9.42
CA GLN A 52 7.32 -2.59 10.26
C GLN A 52 8.01 -3.90 9.88
N THR A 53 7.23 -4.94 9.58
CA THR A 53 7.79 -6.23 9.13
C THR A 53 8.60 -6.12 7.83
N LEU A 54 8.14 -5.29 6.88
CA LEU A 54 8.85 -5.05 5.63
C LEU A 54 10.12 -4.20 5.86
N LEU A 55 10.04 -3.18 6.69
CA LEU A 55 11.19 -2.35 7.07
C LEU A 55 12.28 -3.18 7.76
N ASP A 56 11.91 -4.09 8.66
CA ASP A 56 12.84 -5.01 9.34
C ASP A 56 13.57 -5.95 8.34
N GLN A 57 12.95 -6.24 7.20
CA GLN A 57 13.54 -7.01 6.12
C GLN A 57 14.40 -6.15 5.17
N GLN A 58 14.53 -4.86 5.46
CA GLN A 58 15.31 -3.91 4.65
C GLN A 58 14.85 -3.88 3.18
N ILE A 59 13.54 -3.98 2.95
CA ILE A 59 12.96 -3.91 1.61
C ILE A 59 13.22 -2.50 1.03
N PRO A 60 13.80 -2.40 -0.18
CA PRO A 60 14.21 -1.11 -0.74
C PRO A 60 13.04 -0.22 -1.13
N ALA A 61 11.88 -0.80 -1.45
CA ALA A 61 10.69 -0.05 -1.83
C ALA A 61 9.42 -0.70 -1.28
N ILE A 62 8.50 0.10 -0.76
CA ILE A 62 7.19 -0.36 -0.28
C ILE A 62 6.11 0.37 -1.08
N PHE A 63 5.29 -0.38 -1.79
CA PHE A 63 4.14 0.16 -2.52
C PHE A 63 2.87 0.00 -1.70
N TYR A 64 2.33 1.14 -1.22
CA TYR A 64 1.09 1.20 -0.47
C TYR A 64 0.23 2.36 -0.97
N PRO A 65 -0.51 2.19 -2.09
CA PRO A 65 -1.20 3.29 -2.74
C PRO A 65 -2.44 3.76 -1.98
N CYS A 66 -2.73 5.06 -2.07
CA CYS A 66 -4.01 5.62 -1.67
C CYS A 66 -5.08 5.27 -2.71
N MET A 67 -6.11 4.55 -2.29
CA MET A 67 -7.18 4.08 -3.17
C MET A 67 -8.55 4.53 -2.68
N THR A 68 -9.08 5.60 -3.25
CA THR A 68 -10.38 6.18 -2.83
C THR A 68 -11.58 5.41 -3.37
N TYR A 69 -11.41 4.69 -4.48
CA TYR A 69 -12.50 4.00 -5.17
C TYR A 69 -12.01 2.67 -5.74
N ASN A 70 -12.81 1.62 -5.61
CA ASN A 70 -12.50 0.28 -6.07
C ASN A 70 -13.14 -0.02 -7.43
N MET A 71 -12.95 -1.23 -7.96
CA MET A 71 -13.64 -1.68 -9.16
C MET A 71 -15.14 -1.69 -8.94
N ARG A 72 -15.90 -1.30 -9.98
CA ARG A 72 -17.36 -1.26 -9.90
C ARG A 72 -17.93 -2.68 -9.84
N GLU A 73 -18.68 -2.95 -8.78
CA GLU A 73 -19.45 -4.17 -8.63
C GLU A 73 -20.93 -3.91 -8.96
N LYS A 74 -21.56 -4.85 -9.70
CA LYS A 74 -22.92 -4.65 -10.23
C LYS A 74 -23.99 -4.50 -9.13
N ASN A 75 -23.78 -5.11 -7.97
CA ASN A 75 -24.76 -5.19 -6.89
C ASN A 75 -24.43 -4.24 -5.72
N ALA A 76 -23.48 -3.35 -5.90
CA ALA A 76 -23.11 -2.38 -4.88
C ALA A 76 -23.71 -0.99 -5.18
N ASP A 77 -24.24 -0.31 -4.16
CA ASP A 77 -24.78 1.06 -4.27
C ASP A 77 -23.68 2.05 -4.59
N ASN A 78 -22.48 1.83 -4.04
CA ASN A 78 -21.27 2.56 -4.36
C ASN A 78 -20.03 1.68 -4.18
N ASN A 79 -18.89 2.14 -4.68
CA ASN A 79 -17.62 1.42 -4.59
C ASN A 79 -16.50 2.29 -3.99
N TYR A 80 -16.86 3.28 -3.17
CA TYR A 80 -15.89 4.04 -2.40
C TYR A 80 -15.30 3.18 -1.29
N ASN A 81 -13.98 3.26 -1.16
CA ASN A 81 -13.31 2.65 -0.04
C ASN A 81 -13.56 3.46 1.25
N CYS A 82 -13.49 2.81 2.39
CA CYS A 82 -13.54 3.52 3.67
C CYS A 82 -12.33 4.47 3.78
N PRO A 83 -12.41 5.56 4.57
CA PRO A 83 -11.32 6.52 4.71
C PRO A 83 -9.97 5.90 5.10
N VAL A 84 -9.98 4.83 5.88
CA VAL A 84 -8.76 4.11 6.26
C VAL A 84 -8.10 3.47 5.04
N VAL A 85 -8.85 2.79 4.18
CA VAL A 85 -8.28 2.22 2.93
C VAL A 85 -7.87 3.33 1.97
N ALA A 86 -8.64 4.41 1.91
CA ALA A 86 -8.41 5.49 0.95
C ALA A 86 -7.16 6.34 1.25
N TYR A 87 -6.88 6.62 2.55
CA TYR A 87 -5.91 7.65 2.94
C TYR A 87 -4.88 7.20 3.98
N TYR A 88 -4.95 5.98 4.47
CA TYR A 88 -4.06 5.51 5.53
C TYR A 88 -2.57 5.47 5.16
N PRO A 89 -2.18 5.29 3.89
CA PRO A 89 -0.78 5.45 3.49
C PRO A 89 -0.18 6.80 3.88
N GLU A 90 -0.94 7.89 3.81
CA GLU A 90 -0.51 9.22 4.26
C GLU A 90 -0.31 9.27 5.79
N VAL A 91 -1.17 8.57 6.55
CA VAL A 91 -1.03 8.46 8.01
C VAL A 91 0.23 7.69 8.38
N ILE A 92 0.54 6.61 7.67
CA ILE A 92 1.79 5.84 7.84
C ILE A 92 2.99 6.75 7.56
N ALA A 93 3.00 7.45 6.42
CA ALA A 93 4.08 8.34 6.04
C ALA A 93 4.34 9.45 7.09
N ALA A 94 3.27 9.95 7.73
CA ALA A 94 3.36 11.00 8.73
C ALA A 94 3.78 10.50 10.14
N ASN A 95 3.54 9.22 10.48
CA ASN A 95 3.69 8.72 11.85
C ASN A 95 4.78 7.66 12.01
N MET A 96 5.28 7.05 10.93
CA MET A 96 6.35 6.07 10.95
C MET A 96 7.60 6.66 10.28
N GLN A 97 8.50 7.27 11.06
CA GLN A 97 9.72 7.87 10.50
C GLN A 97 10.59 6.88 9.72
N GLN A 98 10.59 5.61 10.13
CA GLN A 98 11.38 4.56 9.48
C GLN A 98 11.01 4.34 8.00
N VAL A 99 9.82 4.74 7.54
CA VAL A 99 9.47 4.63 6.11
C VAL A 99 10.32 5.54 5.22
N THR A 100 11.01 6.53 5.79
CA THR A 100 11.98 7.37 5.06
C THR A 100 13.27 6.64 4.71
N GLU A 101 13.52 5.46 5.31
CA GLU A 101 14.68 4.62 5.04
C GLU A 101 14.52 3.77 3.77
N CYS A 102 13.31 3.71 3.22
CA CYS A 102 13.00 3.03 1.96
C CYS A 102 12.24 3.96 1.02
N ASP A 103 12.06 3.51 -0.23
CA ASP A 103 11.22 4.22 -1.18
C ASP A 103 9.74 3.89 -0.91
N PHE A 104 9.07 4.73 -0.11
CA PHE A 104 7.68 4.54 0.28
C PHE A 104 6.73 5.20 -0.72
N ILE A 105 6.11 4.39 -1.57
CA ILE A 105 5.26 4.81 -2.69
C ILE A 105 3.80 4.77 -2.27
N TYR A 106 3.19 5.94 -2.03
CA TYR A 106 1.82 6.08 -1.52
C TYR A 106 0.93 7.01 -2.35
N ASP A 107 1.24 7.10 -3.63
CA ASP A 107 0.45 7.88 -4.59
C ASP A 107 -1.02 7.43 -4.67
N TYR A 108 -1.90 8.35 -5.09
CA TYR A 108 -3.29 8.04 -5.37
C TYR A 108 -3.43 7.26 -6.67
N VAL A 109 -4.00 6.06 -6.60
CA VAL A 109 -4.18 5.18 -7.77
C VAL A 109 -5.64 4.72 -7.86
N GLY A 110 -6.22 4.79 -9.06
CA GLY A 110 -7.58 4.35 -9.34
C GLY A 110 -7.61 3.20 -10.34
N ILE A 111 -7.64 1.95 -9.88
CA ILE A 111 -7.70 0.75 -10.73
C ILE A 111 -9.00 0.65 -11.55
N HIS A 112 -10.06 1.35 -11.13
CA HIS A 112 -11.35 1.39 -11.83
C HIS A 112 -11.31 2.21 -13.13
N ARG A 113 -10.30 3.08 -13.29
CA ARG A 113 -10.12 3.94 -14.47
C ARG A 113 -9.23 3.26 -15.49
N LYS A 114 -9.78 2.32 -16.26
CA LYS A 114 -9.02 1.47 -17.17
C LYS A 114 -8.13 2.23 -18.17
N ASN A 115 -8.55 3.41 -18.62
CA ASN A 115 -7.78 4.22 -19.57
C ASN A 115 -6.70 5.07 -18.90
N ASP A 116 -6.96 5.56 -17.68
CA ASP A 116 -6.05 6.45 -16.97
C ASP A 116 -5.01 5.67 -16.14
N PHE A 117 -5.39 4.49 -15.65
CA PHE A 117 -4.56 3.67 -14.77
C PHE A 117 -3.18 3.36 -15.37
N PRO A 118 -3.05 2.86 -16.62
CA PRO A 118 -1.74 2.54 -17.19
C PRO A 118 -0.83 3.75 -17.27
N ILE A 119 -1.37 4.91 -17.66
CA ILE A 119 -0.61 6.16 -17.79
C ILE A 119 -0.12 6.63 -16.43
N LYS A 120 -1.02 6.60 -15.43
CA LYS A 120 -0.71 7.09 -14.10
C LYS A 120 0.28 6.18 -13.38
N ILE A 121 0.07 4.86 -13.41
CA ILE A 121 0.97 3.92 -12.74
C ILE A 121 2.36 3.91 -13.40
N HIS A 122 2.43 4.01 -14.72
CA HIS A 122 3.70 4.14 -15.43
C HIS A 122 4.47 5.40 -14.98
N LYS A 123 3.77 6.55 -14.85
CA LYS A 123 4.38 7.79 -14.35
C LYS A 123 4.93 7.63 -12.94
N ILE A 124 4.14 7.04 -12.02
CA ILE A 124 4.54 6.77 -10.65
C ILE A 124 5.79 5.86 -10.63
N LEU A 125 5.71 4.72 -11.30
CA LEU A 125 6.83 3.77 -11.30
C LEU A 125 8.11 4.35 -11.92
N ASN A 126 8.01 5.19 -12.94
CA ASN A 126 9.18 5.87 -13.52
C ASN A 126 9.82 6.92 -12.58
N GLN A 127 9.08 7.48 -11.64
CA GLN A 127 9.63 8.38 -10.64
C GLN A 127 10.51 7.65 -9.61
N HIS A 128 10.15 6.41 -9.30
CA HIS A 128 10.80 5.59 -8.28
C HIS A 128 11.77 4.55 -8.87
N PHE A 129 11.44 4.01 -10.03
CA PHE A 129 12.24 2.98 -10.70
C PHE A 129 12.59 3.45 -12.11
N ARG A 130 13.83 3.26 -12.53
CA ARG A 130 14.23 3.46 -13.92
C ARG A 130 13.73 2.30 -14.78
N LEU A 131 12.46 2.36 -15.16
CA LEU A 131 11.88 1.37 -16.07
C LEU A 131 12.47 1.61 -17.47
N GLY A 132 13.39 0.74 -17.89
CA GLY A 132 13.83 0.70 -19.28
C GLY A 132 12.63 0.30 -20.16
N LEU A 133 12.31 1.13 -21.17
CA LEU A 133 11.41 0.72 -22.25
C LEU A 133 12.07 -0.48 -22.94
N ARG A 134 11.49 -1.66 -22.81
CA ARG A 134 11.79 -2.84 -23.62
C ARG A 134 10.71 -3.00 -24.67
#